data_02e80d7a64312a88b8f2d3335eb73a02
#
_entry.id   02e80d7a64312a88b8f2d3335eb73a02
#
_cell.length_a   1.000
_cell.length_b   1.000
_cell.length_c   1.000
_cell.angle_alpha   90.00
_cell.angle_beta   90.00
_cell.angle_gamma   90.00
#
_symmetry.space_group_name_H-M   'P 1'
#
loop_
_entity.id
_entity.type
_entity.pdbx_description
1 polymer ?
#
loop_
_entity_poly.entity_id
_entity_poly.type
_entity_poly.pdbx_seq_one_letter_code
_entity_poly.pdbx_strand_id
1 'polypeptide(L)'
;MVTAFVLTTLGMALLVLVPRLVYDLRWPDRIWPAVLVYMVSALAFFALGFGLGFWLPSATAAQVVGMVLLYPMIFLTGAAMPRELLPERVHQIARFLPLDPVVTLLRSAWAGHALAENGRAFLGVTAVLVAGIALSAARSILPAQE
;
A
#
# COMPACT_ATOMS: atom_id res chain seq x y z
N MET A 1 2.49 -14.99 -8.34
CA MET A 1 1.45 -14.14 -7.76
C MET A 1 0.84 -14.77 -6.51
N VAL A 2 0.26 -15.95 -6.59
CA VAL A 2 -0.40 -16.60 -5.45
C VAL A 2 0.53 -16.73 -4.24
N THR A 3 1.78 -17.19 -4.44
CA THR A 3 2.76 -17.35 -3.38
C THR A 3 3.09 -16.02 -2.68
N ALA A 4 3.28 -14.94 -3.45
CA ALA A 4 3.55 -13.61 -2.87
C ALA A 4 2.36 -13.11 -2.07
N PHE A 5 1.14 -13.30 -2.58
CA PHE A 5 -0.08 -12.92 -1.89
C PHE A 5 -0.26 -13.71 -0.58
N VAL A 6 -0.02 -15.02 -0.61
CA VAL A 6 -0.10 -15.88 0.59
C VAL A 6 0.93 -15.45 1.63
N LEU A 7 2.19 -15.22 1.23
CA LEU A 7 3.25 -14.78 2.14
C LEU A 7 2.93 -13.40 2.76
N THR A 8 2.44 -12.46 1.96
CA THR A 8 2.07 -11.12 2.45
C THR A 8 0.90 -11.19 3.43
N THR A 9 -0.11 -12.01 3.13
CA THR A 9 -1.27 -12.21 4.01
C THR A 9 -0.87 -12.91 5.31
N LEU A 10 0.02 -13.92 5.24
CA LEU A 10 0.55 -14.59 6.41
C LEU A 10 1.38 -13.62 7.28
N GLY A 11 2.24 -12.80 6.65
CA GLY A 11 3.00 -11.76 7.33
C GLY A 11 2.10 -10.74 8.03
N MET A 12 1.02 -10.30 7.37
CA MET A 12 0.03 -9.40 7.97
C MET A 12 -0.70 -10.05 9.14
N ALA A 13 -1.10 -11.32 9.00
CA ALA A 13 -1.74 -12.07 10.09
C ALA A 13 -0.82 -12.20 11.31
N LEU A 14 0.46 -12.52 11.11
CA LEU A 14 1.45 -12.57 12.19
C LEU A 14 1.66 -11.19 12.82
N LEU A 15 1.74 -10.14 12.02
CA LEU A 15 1.95 -8.77 12.49
C LEU A 15 0.78 -8.25 13.33
N VAL A 16 -0.43 -8.75 13.12
CA VAL A 16 -1.60 -8.44 13.95
C VAL A 16 -1.68 -9.36 15.17
N LEU A 17 -1.39 -10.65 14.99
CA LEU A 17 -1.55 -11.66 16.05
C LEU A 17 -0.49 -11.53 17.14
N VAL A 18 0.79 -11.33 16.77
CA VAL A 18 1.90 -11.25 17.72
C VAL A 18 1.77 -10.09 18.71
N PRO A 19 1.55 -8.84 18.28
CA PRO A 19 1.35 -7.72 19.20
C PRO A 19 0.12 -7.89 20.08
N ARG A 20 -0.92 -8.56 19.58
CA ARG A 20 -2.08 -8.87 20.41
C ARG A 20 -1.75 -9.82 21.56
N LEU A 21 -1.03 -10.90 21.27
CA LEU A 21 -0.65 -11.89 22.28
C LEU A 21 0.33 -11.33 23.33
N VAL A 22 1.20 -10.38 22.90
CA VAL A 22 2.25 -9.82 23.75
C VAL A 22 1.78 -8.58 24.50
N TYR A 23 0.98 -7.71 23.87
CA TYR A 23 0.60 -6.39 24.40
C TYR A 23 -0.88 -6.24 24.71
N ASP A 24 -1.66 -7.32 24.60
CA ASP A 24 -3.12 -7.33 24.86
C ASP A 24 -3.89 -6.18 24.16
N LEU A 25 -3.48 -5.89 22.91
CA LEU A 25 -4.08 -4.83 22.10
C LEU A 25 -5.56 -5.11 21.85
N ARG A 26 -6.40 -4.10 22.03
CA ARG A 26 -7.82 -4.22 21.72
C ARG A 26 -8.04 -4.44 20.23
N TRP A 27 -8.94 -5.37 19.91
CA TRP A 27 -9.40 -5.54 18.54
C TRP A 27 -10.20 -4.30 18.12
N PRO A 28 -10.13 -3.91 16.83
CA PRO A 28 -11.10 -2.95 16.31
C PRO A 28 -12.49 -3.55 16.44
N ASP A 29 -13.47 -2.72 16.80
CA ASP A 29 -14.87 -3.15 16.97
C ASP A 29 -15.42 -3.85 15.70
N ARG A 30 -14.85 -3.53 14.54
CA ARG A 30 -15.15 -4.14 13.25
C ARG A 30 -13.87 -4.46 12.51
N ILE A 31 -13.50 -5.73 12.46
CA ILE A 31 -12.31 -6.20 11.71
C ILE A 31 -12.54 -6.11 10.19
N TRP A 32 -13.78 -6.27 9.75
CA TRP A 32 -14.13 -6.40 8.34
C TRP A 32 -13.68 -5.22 7.46
N PRO A 33 -13.84 -3.95 7.87
CA PRO A 33 -13.30 -2.82 7.11
C PRO A 33 -11.78 -2.84 6.95
N ALA A 34 -11.05 -3.23 7.98
CA ALA A 34 -9.59 -3.32 7.94
C ALA A 34 -9.12 -4.41 6.96
N VAL A 35 -9.77 -5.57 6.97
CA VAL A 35 -9.49 -6.67 6.02
C VAL A 35 -9.77 -6.23 4.58
N LEU A 36 -10.90 -5.55 4.35
CA LEU A 36 -11.27 -5.06 3.02
C LEU A 36 -10.25 -4.03 2.51
N VAL A 37 -9.89 -3.05 3.33
CA VAL A 37 -8.86 -2.05 2.99
C VAL A 37 -7.53 -2.73 2.68
N TYR A 38 -7.12 -3.70 3.48
CA TYR A 38 -5.91 -4.47 3.25
C TYR A 38 -5.95 -5.19 1.89
N MET A 39 -7.02 -5.90 1.58
CA MET A 39 -7.16 -6.65 0.33
C MET A 39 -7.10 -5.74 -0.89
N VAL A 40 -7.85 -4.63 -0.88
CA VAL A 40 -7.85 -3.66 -1.99
C VAL A 40 -6.48 -3.00 -2.14
N SER A 41 -5.84 -2.65 -1.03
CA SER A 41 -4.50 -2.05 -1.04
C SER A 41 -3.44 -3.02 -1.54
N ALA A 42 -3.49 -4.28 -1.11
CA ALA A 42 -2.58 -5.31 -1.60
C ALA A 42 -2.71 -5.50 -3.12
N LEU A 43 -3.94 -5.58 -3.62
CA LEU A 43 -4.20 -5.67 -5.07
C LEU A 43 -3.66 -4.43 -5.82
N ALA A 44 -3.87 -3.23 -5.27
CA ALA A 44 -3.37 -1.99 -5.88
C ALA A 44 -1.84 -1.97 -5.98
N PHE A 45 -1.14 -2.36 -4.91
CA PHE A 45 0.33 -2.43 -4.93
C PHE A 45 0.86 -3.57 -5.78
N PHE A 46 0.19 -4.72 -5.82
CA PHE A 46 0.56 -5.78 -6.76
C PHE A 46 0.40 -5.33 -8.20
N ALA A 47 -0.72 -4.68 -8.55
CA ALA A 47 -0.92 -4.15 -9.89
C ALA A 47 0.14 -3.11 -10.27
N LEU A 48 0.47 -2.19 -9.34
CA LEU A 48 1.51 -1.19 -9.54
C LEU A 48 2.89 -1.84 -9.71
N GLY A 49 3.25 -2.80 -8.85
CA GLY A 49 4.53 -3.51 -8.92
C GLY A 49 4.68 -4.30 -10.22
N PHE A 50 3.63 -4.97 -10.66
CA PHE A 50 3.63 -5.65 -11.95
C PHE A 50 3.75 -4.66 -13.11
N GLY A 51 2.95 -3.59 -13.08
CA GLY A 51 3.00 -2.54 -14.09
C GLY A 51 4.42 -1.99 -14.24
N LEU A 52 5.07 -1.63 -13.14
CA LEU A 52 6.46 -1.15 -13.15
C LEU A 52 7.44 -2.24 -13.60
N GLY A 53 7.26 -3.49 -13.16
CA GLY A 53 8.13 -4.60 -13.50
C GLY A 53 8.22 -4.87 -15.00
N PHE A 54 7.15 -4.64 -15.76
CA PHE A 54 7.16 -4.79 -17.22
C PHE A 54 8.01 -3.76 -17.96
N TRP A 55 8.27 -2.62 -17.35
CA TRP A 55 9.10 -1.54 -17.94
C TRP A 55 10.58 -1.64 -17.58
N LEU A 56 10.95 -2.53 -16.67
CA LEU A 56 12.30 -2.65 -16.16
C LEU A 56 13.04 -3.81 -16.84
N PRO A 57 14.33 -3.64 -17.17
CA PRO A 57 15.08 -4.60 -17.97
C PRO A 57 15.42 -5.89 -17.24
N SER A 58 15.35 -5.91 -15.91
CA SER A 58 15.67 -7.09 -15.09
C SER A 58 14.95 -7.10 -13.76
N ALA A 59 14.82 -8.28 -13.16
CA ALA A 59 14.26 -8.45 -11.83
C ALA A 59 15.07 -7.69 -10.76
N THR A 60 16.38 -7.62 -10.90
CA THR A 60 17.25 -6.84 -10.00
C THR A 60 16.97 -5.34 -10.11
N ALA A 61 16.78 -4.82 -11.33
CA ALA A 61 16.42 -3.42 -11.53
C ALA A 61 15.04 -3.12 -10.91
N ALA A 62 14.08 -4.02 -11.07
CA ALA A 62 12.75 -3.89 -10.44
C ALA A 62 12.85 -3.85 -8.91
N GLN A 63 13.67 -4.70 -8.33
CA GLN A 63 13.90 -4.73 -6.88
C GLN A 63 14.54 -3.43 -6.38
N VAL A 64 15.57 -2.93 -7.06
CA VAL A 64 16.25 -1.68 -6.67
C VAL A 64 15.29 -0.49 -6.76
N VAL A 65 14.55 -0.37 -7.86
CA VAL A 65 13.54 0.70 -8.03
C VAL A 65 12.47 0.61 -6.97
N GLY A 66 11.97 -0.61 -6.69
CA GLY A 66 10.99 -0.84 -5.64
C GLY A 66 11.50 -0.39 -4.27
N MET A 67 12.73 -0.71 -3.90
CA MET A 67 13.33 -0.29 -2.64
C MET A 67 13.52 1.23 -2.56
N VAL A 68 14.05 1.84 -3.61
CA VAL A 68 14.28 3.29 -3.69
C VAL A 68 12.97 4.07 -3.55
N LEU A 69 11.87 3.56 -4.07
CA LEU A 69 10.54 4.15 -3.91
C LEU A 69 9.94 3.87 -2.53
N LEU A 70 10.06 2.64 -2.04
CA LEU A 70 9.41 2.19 -0.82
C LEU A 70 9.97 2.86 0.44
N TYR A 71 11.31 2.93 0.56
CA TYR A 71 11.92 3.48 1.79
C TYR A 71 11.51 4.93 2.08
N PRO A 72 11.62 5.88 1.14
CA PRO A 72 11.13 7.24 1.40
C PRO A 72 9.62 7.27 1.71
N MET A 73 8.83 6.44 1.02
CA MET A 73 7.38 6.39 1.24
C MET A 73 7.03 5.95 2.66
N ILE A 74 7.72 4.96 3.23
CA ILE A 74 7.49 4.49 4.60
C ILE A 74 7.72 5.62 5.61
N PHE A 75 8.79 6.40 5.43
CA PHE A 75 9.10 7.51 6.34
C PHE A 75 8.15 8.71 6.14
N LEU A 76 7.90 9.10 4.90
CA LEU A 76 7.10 10.28 4.58
C LEU A 76 5.61 10.13 4.89
N THR A 77 5.07 8.93 4.76
CA THR A 77 3.63 8.67 5.03
C THR A 77 3.31 8.44 6.50
N GLY A 78 4.33 8.44 7.36
CA GLY A 78 4.14 8.17 8.79
C GLY A 78 3.87 6.71 9.10
N ALA A 79 4.23 5.78 8.21
CA ALA A 79 4.09 4.35 8.47
C ALA A 79 5.12 3.88 9.53
N ALA A 80 6.35 4.42 9.48
CA ALA A 80 7.41 4.13 10.44
C ALA A 80 7.50 5.13 11.60
N MET A 81 6.91 6.32 11.47
CA MET A 81 7.02 7.40 12.45
C MET A 81 5.64 8.07 12.64
N PRO A 82 5.28 8.50 13.87
CA PRO A 82 4.05 9.26 14.10
C PRO A 82 4.03 10.53 13.24
N ARG A 83 2.88 10.80 12.61
CA ARG A 83 2.71 11.97 11.71
C ARG A 83 2.93 13.29 12.43
N GLU A 84 2.63 13.35 13.72
CA GLU A 84 2.75 14.54 14.57
C GLU A 84 4.20 15.05 14.67
N LEU A 85 5.18 14.16 14.44
CA LEU A 85 6.61 14.48 14.46
C LEU A 85 7.14 14.99 13.12
N LEU A 86 6.33 14.91 12.05
CA LEU A 86 6.75 15.31 10.71
C LEU A 86 6.42 16.78 10.45
N PRO A 87 7.35 17.56 9.86
CA PRO A 87 7.09 18.94 9.43
C PRO A 87 5.93 19.00 8.42
N GLU A 88 5.18 20.11 8.42
CA GLU A 88 4.01 20.28 7.57
C GLU A 88 4.31 20.16 6.07
N ARG A 89 5.50 20.58 5.63
CA ARG A 89 5.98 20.42 4.25
C ARG A 89 6.10 18.94 3.84
N VAL A 90 6.48 18.09 4.77
CA VAL A 90 6.60 16.64 4.55
C VAL A 90 5.21 16.01 4.36
N HIS A 91 4.22 16.47 5.11
CA HIS A 91 2.83 16.03 4.93
C HIS A 91 2.28 16.36 3.54
N GLN A 92 2.64 17.54 2.99
CA GLN A 92 2.20 17.92 1.65
C GLN A 92 2.78 17.01 0.59
N ILE A 93 4.06 16.64 0.70
CA ILE A 93 4.72 15.71 -0.22
C ILE A 93 4.15 14.30 -0.06
N ALA A 94 3.93 13.85 1.19
CA ALA A 94 3.41 12.53 1.50
C ALA A 94 2.05 12.25 0.83
N ARG A 95 1.19 13.26 0.71
CA ARG A 95 -0.14 13.13 0.08
C ARG A 95 -0.11 12.69 -1.38
N PHE A 96 1.01 12.92 -2.08
CA PHE A 96 1.19 12.48 -3.47
C PHE A 96 1.73 11.05 -3.58
N LEU A 97 2.13 10.44 -2.47
CA LEU A 97 2.68 9.10 -2.45
C LEU A 97 1.57 8.05 -2.40
N PRO A 98 1.66 6.99 -3.19
CA PRO A 98 0.63 5.95 -3.25
C PRO A 98 0.42 5.19 -1.93
N LEU A 99 1.37 5.25 -1.01
CA LEU A 99 1.27 4.63 0.32
C LEU A 99 0.43 5.46 1.30
N ASP A 100 0.37 6.80 1.16
CA ASP A 100 -0.36 7.66 2.09
C ASP A 100 -1.86 7.34 2.22
N PRO A 101 -2.62 7.18 1.12
CA PRO A 101 -4.02 6.81 1.20
C PRO A 101 -4.23 5.44 1.85
N VAL A 102 -3.33 4.48 1.64
CA VAL A 102 -3.42 3.16 2.27
C VAL A 102 -3.22 3.24 3.77
N VAL A 103 -2.18 3.94 4.23
CA VAL A 103 -1.92 4.13 5.67
C VAL A 103 -3.07 4.87 6.33
N THR A 104 -3.63 5.88 5.67
CA THR A 104 -4.78 6.65 6.17
C THR A 104 -6.01 5.77 6.32
N LEU A 105 -6.36 4.96 5.31
CA LEU A 105 -7.51 4.06 5.36
C LEU A 105 -7.34 2.96 6.41
N LEU A 106 -6.15 2.35 6.51
CA LEU A 106 -5.88 1.31 7.50
C LEU A 106 -6.00 1.85 8.93
N ARG A 107 -5.43 3.03 9.19
CA ARG A 107 -5.56 3.69 10.51
C ARG A 107 -7.01 4.00 10.85
N SER A 108 -7.76 4.53 9.90
CA SER A 108 -9.18 4.85 10.07
C SER A 108 -10.02 3.59 10.31
N ALA A 109 -9.79 2.54 9.53
CA ALA A 109 -10.47 1.25 9.70
C ALA A 109 -10.14 0.62 11.06
N TRP A 110 -8.90 0.74 11.52
CA TRP A 110 -8.48 0.24 12.83
C TRP A 110 -9.09 1.03 13.98
N ALA A 111 -9.23 2.35 13.82
CA ALA A 111 -9.86 3.23 14.81
C ALA A 111 -11.40 3.12 14.84
N GLY A 112 -12.01 2.31 13.97
CA GLY A 112 -13.46 2.11 13.92
C GLY A 112 -14.22 3.24 13.21
N HIS A 113 -13.52 4.19 12.55
CA HIS A 113 -14.17 5.24 11.78
C HIS A 113 -14.77 4.70 10.48
N ALA A 114 -15.86 5.33 10.04
CA ALA A 114 -16.50 4.94 8.79
C ALA A 114 -15.57 5.21 7.59
N LEU A 115 -15.37 4.20 6.73
CA LEU A 115 -14.53 4.33 5.52
C LEU A 115 -15.03 5.45 4.59
N ALA A 116 -16.33 5.73 4.61
CA ALA A 116 -16.96 6.78 3.81
C ALA A 116 -16.44 8.20 4.16
N GLU A 117 -15.97 8.42 5.38
CA GLU A 117 -15.42 9.70 5.81
C GLU A 117 -14.07 10.00 5.15
N ASN A 118 -13.39 8.96 4.67
CA ASN A 118 -12.08 9.06 4.02
C ASN A 118 -12.15 8.89 2.49
N GLY A 119 -13.15 9.46 1.85
CA GLY A 119 -13.37 9.35 0.40
C GLY A 119 -12.12 9.70 -0.45
N ARG A 120 -11.34 10.71 -0.02
CA ARG A 120 -10.06 11.07 -0.69
C ARG A 120 -9.04 9.92 -0.67
N ALA A 121 -8.91 9.25 0.46
CA ALA A 121 -7.98 8.14 0.58
C ALA A 121 -8.45 6.93 -0.24
N PHE A 122 -9.77 6.71 -0.30
CA PHE A 122 -10.35 5.67 -1.14
C PHE A 122 -10.08 5.93 -2.64
N LEU A 123 -10.29 7.16 -3.09
CA LEU A 123 -9.93 7.59 -4.44
C LEU A 123 -8.44 7.43 -4.72
N GLY A 124 -7.58 7.70 -3.74
CA GLY A 124 -6.13 7.50 -3.86
C GLY A 124 -5.75 6.04 -4.10
N VAL A 125 -6.31 5.10 -3.31
CA VAL A 125 -6.05 3.65 -3.50
C VAL A 125 -6.58 3.18 -4.85
N THR A 126 -7.77 3.64 -5.25
CA THR A 126 -8.35 3.32 -6.57
C THR A 126 -7.48 3.87 -7.70
N ALA A 127 -6.95 5.09 -7.55
CA ALA A 127 -6.04 5.67 -8.53
C ALA A 127 -4.74 4.86 -8.68
N VAL A 128 -4.17 4.37 -7.57
CA VAL A 128 -2.99 3.48 -7.58
C VAL A 128 -3.30 2.18 -8.33
N LEU A 129 -4.45 1.58 -8.06
CA LEU A 129 -4.90 0.36 -8.74
C LEU A 129 -5.04 0.59 -10.25
N VAL A 130 -5.74 1.65 -10.64
CA VAL A 130 -5.94 2.00 -12.05
C VAL A 130 -4.61 2.30 -12.73
N ALA A 131 -3.70 3.03 -12.08
CA ALA A 131 -2.36 3.32 -12.62
C ALA A 131 -1.56 2.01 -12.86
N GLY A 132 -1.59 1.07 -11.91
CA GLY A 132 -0.94 -0.23 -12.06
C GLY A 132 -1.50 -1.04 -13.23
N ILE A 133 -2.82 -1.09 -13.37
CA ILE A 133 -3.49 -1.78 -14.49
C ILE A 133 -3.15 -1.08 -15.81
N ALA A 134 -3.19 0.26 -15.86
CA ALA A 134 -2.87 1.03 -17.06
C ALA A 134 -1.42 0.82 -17.52
N LEU A 135 -0.46 0.81 -16.57
CA LEU A 135 0.95 0.52 -16.87
C LEU A 135 1.14 -0.90 -17.44
N SER A 136 0.41 -1.88 -16.89
CA SER A 136 0.45 -3.26 -17.38
C SER A 136 -0.16 -3.37 -18.78
N ALA A 137 -1.30 -2.70 -19.02
CA ALA A 137 -1.98 -2.70 -20.31
C ALA A 137 -1.19 -1.95 -21.39
N ALA A 138 -0.55 -0.83 -21.04
CA ALA A 138 0.26 -0.05 -21.99
C ALA A 138 1.41 -0.89 -22.57
N ARG A 139 2.03 -1.76 -21.78
CA ARG A 139 3.09 -2.64 -22.28
C ARG A 139 2.59 -3.75 -23.20
N SER A 140 1.36 -4.24 -22.98
CA SER A 140 0.79 -5.29 -23.83
C SER A 140 0.42 -4.79 -25.25
N ILE A 141 0.25 -3.48 -25.39
CA ILE A 141 -0.11 -2.82 -26.68
C ILE A 141 1.15 -2.47 -27.49
N LEU A 142 2.29 -2.24 -26.83
CA LEU A 142 3.56 -1.95 -27.51
C LEU A 142 4.15 -3.25 -28.08
N PRO A 143 4.41 -3.33 -29.40
CA PRO A 143 5.05 -4.50 -29.99
C PRO A 143 6.43 -4.71 -29.33
N ALA A 144 6.77 -5.96 -29.05
CA ALA A 144 8.10 -6.34 -28.60
C ALA A 144 9.12 -5.83 -29.64
N GLN A 145 9.97 -4.92 -29.25
CA GLN A 145 11.10 -4.54 -30.07
C GLN A 145 12.09 -5.70 -30.00
N GLU A 146 12.21 -6.43 -31.09
CA GLU A 146 13.24 -7.43 -31.32
C GLU A 146 14.63 -6.78 -31.32
#